data_6b5ec42a16edcb15d86dbeb02bbd620e
#
_entry.id   6b5ec42a16edcb15d86dbeb02bbd620e
#
_cell.length_a   1.000
_cell.length_b   1.000
_cell.length_c   1.000
_cell.angle_alpha   90.00
_cell.angle_beta   90.00
_cell.angle_gamma   90.00
#
_symmetry.space_group_name_H-M   'P 1'
#
loop_
_entity.id
_entity.type
_entity.pdbx_description
1 polymer ?
#
loop_
_entity_poly.entity_id
_entity_poly.type
_entity_poly.pdbx_seq_one_letter_code
_entity_poly.pdbx_strand_id
1 'polypeptide(L)'
;MNRNIIIDDYLEKPYWVIDILPKQVPADSRGQFFTIEQYFLSDEQTERRCRQLCNILMKLNCYEDIAVCGLSEEWAINPHPVDVEQWLLERKPLFVFIEASDALLTINGDDIYMTVYNPDEALLQLLRPLAASEGLFLWKP
;
A
#
# COMPACT_ATOMS: atom_id res chain seq x y z
N MET A 1 12.32 -16.46 -4.88
CA MET A 1 12.16 -15.56 -6.04
C MET A 1 13.51 -15.34 -6.68
N ASN A 2 13.61 -15.68 -7.96
CA ASN A 2 14.89 -15.63 -8.69
C ASN A 2 15.03 -14.36 -9.56
N ARG A 3 14.21 -13.37 -9.30
CA ARG A 3 14.13 -12.17 -10.10
C ARG A 3 14.86 -11.01 -9.40
N ASN A 4 15.72 -10.33 -10.16
CA ASN A 4 16.35 -9.10 -9.69
C ASN A 4 15.38 -7.95 -9.93
N ILE A 5 14.85 -7.37 -8.85
CA ILE A 5 13.85 -6.31 -8.91
C ILE A 5 14.54 -4.97 -8.75
N ILE A 6 14.33 -4.10 -9.73
CA ILE A 6 14.79 -2.72 -9.67
C ILE A 6 13.57 -1.85 -9.37
N ILE A 7 13.47 -1.38 -8.14
CA ILE A 7 12.33 -0.62 -7.64
C ILE A 7 12.06 0.61 -8.51
N ASP A 8 13.10 1.34 -8.89
CA ASP A 8 12.98 2.56 -9.68
C ASP A 8 12.27 2.35 -11.02
N ASP A 9 12.39 1.16 -11.61
CA ASP A 9 11.72 0.85 -12.87
C ASP A 9 10.20 0.86 -12.72
N TYR A 10 9.69 0.51 -11.54
CA TYR A 10 8.25 0.48 -11.27
C TYR A 10 7.69 1.85 -10.95
N LEU A 11 8.47 2.72 -10.34
CA LEU A 11 8.01 4.05 -9.91
C LEU A 11 7.64 4.95 -11.09
N GLU A 12 8.05 4.62 -12.31
CA GLU A 12 7.68 5.33 -13.54
C GLU A 12 6.47 4.70 -14.25
N LYS A 13 5.96 3.57 -13.76
CA LYS A 13 4.82 2.89 -14.35
C LYS A 13 3.49 3.55 -13.96
N PRO A 14 2.42 3.31 -14.71
CA PRO A 14 1.08 3.75 -14.30
C PRO A 14 0.74 3.21 -12.91
N TYR A 15 0.05 4.02 -12.11
CA TYR A 15 -0.22 3.62 -10.72
C TYR A 15 -1.64 3.95 -10.28
N TRP A 16 -2.06 3.24 -9.25
CA TRP A 16 -3.31 3.44 -8.53
C TRP A 16 -2.98 3.66 -7.05
N VAL A 17 -3.94 4.15 -6.29
CA VAL A 17 -3.76 4.32 -4.85
C VAL A 17 -4.86 3.60 -4.07
N ILE A 18 -4.51 3.14 -2.86
CA ILE A 18 -5.46 2.68 -1.86
C ILE A 18 -5.42 3.71 -0.75
N ASP A 19 -6.55 4.37 -0.50
CA ASP A 19 -6.61 5.60 0.28
C ASP A 19 -7.84 5.61 1.19
N ILE A 20 -7.83 6.50 2.15
CA ILE A 20 -8.98 6.73 3.04
C ILE A 20 -10.11 7.45 2.31
N LEU A 21 -9.83 8.13 1.21
CA LEU A 21 -10.81 8.83 0.39
C LEU A 21 -11.00 8.12 -0.96
N PRO A 22 -12.19 8.22 -1.56
CA PRO A 22 -12.49 7.50 -2.80
C PRO A 22 -11.97 8.15 -4.07
N LYS A 23 -11.48 9.39 -3.98
CA LYS A 23 -10.98 10.15 -5.12
C LYS A 23 -10.13 11.32 -4.64
N GLN A 24 -9.35 11.88 -5.54
CA GLN A 24 -8.52 13.04 -5.24
C GLN A 24 -9.38 14.25 -4.86
N VAL A 25 -8.96 14.95 -3.80
CA VAL A 25 -9.61 16.20 -3.39
C VAL A 25 -9.21 17.30 -4.38
N PRO A 26 -10.17 18.03 -4.98
CA PRO A 26 -9.84 19.12 -5.90
C PRO A 26 -9.01 20.21 -5.22
N ALA A 27 -8.07 20.79 -5.99
CA ALA A 27 -7.19 21.85 -5.48
C ALA A 27 -7.95 23.11 -5.01
N ASP A 28 -9.12 23.37 -5.61
CA ASP A 28 -10.00 24.49 -5.29
C ASP A 28 -11.14 24.11 -4.35
N SER A 29 -11.01 22.98 -3.66
CA SER A 29 -12.02 22.52 -2.71
C SER A 29 -12.23 23.54 -1.59
N ARG A 30 -13.49 23.74 -1.20
CA ARG A 30 -13.85 24.58 -0.05
C ARG A 30 -13.82 23.82 1.27
N GLY A 31 -13.49 22.55 1.23
CA GLY A 31 -13.45 21.69 2.40
C GLY A 31 -12.24 21.95 3.29
N GLN A 32 -12.14 21.19 4.36
CA GLN A 32 -11.08 21.29 5.36
C GLN A 32 -10.04 20.19 5.18
N PHE A 33 -9.63 19.92 3.93
CA PHE A 33 -8.75 18.79 3.64
C PHE A 33 -7.49 18.80 4.52
N PHE A 34 -6.82 19.94 4.64
CA PHE A 34 -5.58 20.02 5.43
C PHE A 34 -5.81 19.72 6.90
N THR A 35 -6.91 20.21 7.48
CA THR A 35 -7.23 19.94 8.86
C THR A 35 -7.56 18.48 9.11
N ILE A 36 -8.32 17.88 8.20
CA ILE A 36 -8.70 16.46 8.27
C ILE A 36 -7.48 15.57 8.03
N GLU A 37 -6.60 15.94 7.09
CA GLU A 37 -5.34 15.24 6.86
C GLU A 37 -4.50 15.19 8.12
N GLN A 38 -4.36 16.32 8.83
CA GLN A 38 -3.61 16.36 10.09
C GLN A 38 -4.22 15.42 11.14
N TYR A 39 -5.54 15.34 11.20
CA TYR A 39 -6.22 14.38 12.08
C TYR A 39 -5.81 12.94 11.75
N PHE A 40 -5.82 12.57 10.46
CA PHE A 40 -5.46 11.21 10.04
C PHE A 40 -3.96 10.95 10.09
N LEU A 41 -3.11 11.97 10.18
CA LEU A 41 -1.68 11.84 10.38
C LEU A 41 -1.28 11.76 11.86
N SER A 42 -2.24 11.88 12.79
CA SER A 42 -1.96 11.68 14.22
C SER A 42 -1.45 10.26 14.47
N ASP A 43 -0.72 10.06 15.57
CA ASP A 43 -0.10 8.77 15.88
C ASP A 43 -1.12 7.64 15.97
N GLU A 44 -2.25 7.89 16.63
CA GLU A 44 -3.32 6.89 16.80
C GLU A 44 -3.92 6.48 15.45
N GLN A 45 -4.24 7.44 14.59
CA GLN A 45 -4.83 7.16 13.28
C GLN A 45 -3.82 6.52 12.34
N THR A 46 -2.56 6.92 12.41
CA THR A 46 -1.50 6.31 11.61
C THR A 46 -1.30 4.85 11.98
N GLU A 47 -1.30 4.54 13.27
CA GLU A 47 -1.18 3.16 13.75
C GLU A 47 -2.36 2.31 13.28
N ARG A 48 -3.57 2.84 13.35
CA ARG A 48 -4.78 2.16 12.85
C ARG A 48 -4.66 1.88 11.36
N ARG A 49 -4.22 2.86 10.59
CA ARG A 49 -4.05 2.71 9.13
C ARG A 49 -2.96 1.69 8.80
N CYS A 50 -1.86 1.66 9.53
CA CYS A 50 -0.83 0.64 9.33
C CYS A 50 -1.41 -0.76 9.49
N ARG A 51 -2.31 -0.97 10.45
CA ARG A 51 -2.98 -2.25 10.62
C ARG A 51 -3.96 -2.56 9.49
N GLN A 52 -4.68 -1.56 9.00
CA GLN A 52 -5.57 -1.72 7.85
C GLN A 52 -4.79 -2.13 6.60
N LEU A 53 -3.68 -1.46 6.32
CA LEU A 53 -2.81 -1.77 5.18
C LEU A 53 -2.17 -3.16 5.35
N CYS A 54 -1.74 -3.50 6.55
CA CYS A 54 -1.23 -4.83 6.84
C CYS A 54 -2.27 -5.91 6.55
N ASN A 55 -3.52 -5.68 6.96
CA ASN A 55 -4.61 -6.62 6.70
C ASN A 55 -4.83 -6.84 5.21
N ILE A 56 -4.77 -5.76 4.41
CA ILE A 56 -4.88 -5.87 2.95
C ILE A 56 -3.77 -6.75 2.41
N LEU A 57 -2.52 -6.52 2.83
CA LEU A 57 -1.38 -7.31 2.36
C LEU A 57 -1.50 -8.78 2.78
N MET A 58 -1.96 -9.06 3.99
CA MET A 58 -2.12 -10.43 4.46
C MET A 58 -3.25 -11.16 3.73
N LYS A 59 -4.35 -10.46 3.46
CA LYS A 59 -5.44 -11.01 2.65
C LYS A 59 -4.99 -11.26 1.22
N LEU A 60 -4.23 -10.34 0.63
CA LEU A 60 -3.62 -10.52 -0.69
C LEU A 60 -2.72 -11.74 -0.72
N ASN A 61 -1.93 -11.94 0.31
CA ASN A 61 -1.00 -13.06 0.43
C ASN A 61 -1.72 -14.42 0.47
N CYS A 62 -3.02 -14.44 0.78
CA CYS A 62 -3.81 -15.68 0.68
C CYS A 62 -4.00 -16.13 -0.77
N TYR A 63 -3.91 -15.23 -1.72
CA TYR A 63 -4.15 -15.51 -3.14
C TYR A 63 -2.88 -15.47 -3.99
N GLU A 64 -1.89 -14.67 -3.58
CA GLU A 64 -0.66 -14.45 -4.33
C GLU A 64 0.54 -14.47 -3.42
N ASP A 65 1.66 -15.00 -3.89
CA ASP A 65 2.93 -14.85 -3.20
C ASP A 65 3.36 -13.39 -3.21
N ILE A 66 3.88 -12.92 -2.09
CA ILE A 66 4.41 -11.56 -1.97
C ILE A 66 5.87 -11.60 -1.56
N ALA A 67 6.64 -10.65 -2.06
CA ALA A 67 8.01 -10.40 -1.61
C ALA A 67 8.04 -9.01 -0.97
N VAL A 68 8.53 -8.91 0.25
CA VAL A 68 8.50 -7.68 1.02
C VAL A 68 9.93 -7.26 1.36
N CYS A 69 10.26 -6.00 1.15
CA CYS A 69 11.52 -5.46 1.62
C CYS A 69 11.35 -4.03 2.15
N GLY A 70 12.25 -3.68 3.07
CA GLY A 70 12.40 -2.30 3.54
C GLY A 70 13.63 -1.66 2.90
N LEU A 71 14.24 -0.72 3.62
CA LEU A 71 15.42 -0.01 3.14
C LEU A 71 16.67 -0.91 3.05
N SER A 72 16.68 -2.09 3.68
CA SER A 72 17.80 -3.03 3.65
C SER A 72 17.98 -3.76 2.32
N GLU A 73 17.01 -3.63 1.41
CA GLU A 73 17.01 -4.27 0.09
C GLU A 73 16.98 -5.80 0.10
N GLU A 74 16.79 -6.43 1.25
CA GLU A 74 16.59 -7.88 1.33
C GLU A 74 15.11 -8.22 1.21
N TRP A 75 14.76 -9.06 0.24
CA TRP A 75 13.38 -9.49 0.00
C TRP A 75 13.03 -10.71 0.84
N ALA A 76 11.99 -10.56 1.67
CA ALA A 76 11.41 -11.67 2.42
C ALA A 76 10.20 -12.21 1.65
N ILE A 77 10.22 -13.50 1.33
CA ILE A 77 9.12 -14.14 0.58
C ILE A 77 8.08 -14.63 1.58
N ASN A 78 6.82 -14.21 1.38
CA ASN A 78 5.70 -14.58 2.24
C ASN A 78 6.03 -14.46 3.74
N PRO A 79 6.47 -13.27 4.18
CA PRO A 79 6.89 -13.09 5.57
C PRO A 79 5.74 -13.32 6.55
N HIS A 80 6.07 -13.61 7.78
CA HIS A 80 5.08 -13.80 8.82
C HIS A 80 4.28 -12.51 9.05
N PRO A 81 2.95 -12.57 9.22
CA PRO A 81 2.12 -11.38 9.43
C PRO A 81 2.59 -10.46 10.56
N VAL A 82 3.09 -11.02 11.66
CA VAL A 82 3.60 -10.22 12.78
C VAL A 82 4.79 -9.37 12.37
N ASP A 83 5.67 -9.89 11.50
CA ASP A 83 6.82 -9.13 11.01
C ASP A 83 6.38 -7.99 10.10
N VAL A 84 5.41 -8.23 9.22
CA VAL A 84 4.88 -7.19 8.32
C VAL A 84 4.22 -6.08 9.13
N GLU A 85 3.41 -6.42 10.11
CA GLU A 85 2.78 -5.46 11.00
C GLU A 85 3.83 -4.61 11.72
N GLN A 86 4.86 -5.26 12.26
CA GLN A 86 5.94 -4.57 12.96
C GLN A 86 6.67 -3.57 12.04
N TRP A 87 7.00 -3.98 10.81
CA TRP A 87 7.67 -3.10 9.85
C TRP A 87 6.81 -1.88 9.51
N LEU A 88 5.50 -2.06 9.32
CA LEU A 88 4.59 -0.95 9.07
C LEU A 88 4.50 0.00 10.25
N LEU A 89 4.43 -0.53 11.47
CA LEU A 89 4.35 0.27 12.69
C LEU A 89 5.64 1.07 12.97
N GLU A 90 6.77 0.62 12.42
CA GLU A 90 8.03 1.37 12.48
C GLU A 90 8.02 2.60 11.55
N ARG A 91 7.01 2.74 10.70
CA ARG A 91 6.81 3.87 9.79
C ARG A 91 7.94 4.10 8.79
N LYS A 92 8.66 3.03 8.46
CA LYS A 92 9.70 3.05 7.43
C LYS A 92 9.11 2.68 6.08
N PRO A 93 9.71 3.14 4.97
CA PRO A 93 9.26 2.72 3.65
C PRO A 93 9.24 1.20 3.51
N LEU A 94 8.17 0.67 2.94
CA LEU A 94 8.01 -0.75 2.70
C LEU A 94 7.63 -0.97 1.24
N PHE A 95 8.26 -1.94 0.60
CA PHE A 95 8.01 -2.30 -0.79
C PHE A 95 7.50 -3.74 -0.84
N VAL A 96 6.42 -3.95 -1.59
CA VAL A 96 5.80 -5.27 -1.75
C VAL A 96 5.72 -5.59 -3.23
N PHE A 97 6.41 -6.64 -3.66
CA PHE A 97 6.38 -7.08 -5.05
C PHE A 97 5.47 -8.28 -5.22
N ILE A 98 4.58 -8.21 -6.21
CA ILE A 98 3.68 -9.29 -6.59
C ILE A 98 4.15 -9.83 -7.94
N GLU A 99 4.94 -10.90 -7.91
CA GLU A 99 5.57 -11.44 -9.11
C GLU A 99 4.53 -11.88 -10.17
N ALA A 100 3.44 -12.51 -9.75
CA ALA A 100 2.40 -12.99 -10.65
C ALA A 100 1.77 -11.87 -11.50
N SER A 101 1.68 -10.67 -10.96
CA SER A 101 1.11 -9.50 -11.64
C SER A 101 2.16 -8.54 -12.16
N ASP A 102 3.43 -8.77 -11.88
CA ASP A 102 4.53 -7.85 -12.18
C ASP A 102 4.26 -6.44 -11.64
N ALA A 103 3.78 -6.35 -10.41
CA ALA A 103 3.36 -5.10 -9.79
C ALA A 103 4.12 -4.85 -8.50
N LEU A 104 4.33 -3.57 -8.19
CA LEU A 104 4.99 -3.12 -6.97
C LEU A 104 4.04 -2.27 -6.15
N LEU A 105 3.89 -2.59 -4.87
CA LEU A 105 3.15 -1.78 -3.92
C LEU A 105 4.14 -1.06 -3.02
N THR A 106 3.90 0.21 -2.74
CA THR A 106 4.76 0.99 -1.85
C THR A 106 3.92 1.58 -0.72
N ILE A 107 4.47 1.51 0.50
CA ILE A 107 3.85 2.08 1.69
C ILE A 107 4.93 2.88 2.41
N ASN A 108 4.64 4.15 2.69
CA ASN A 108 5.42 4.95 3.61
C ASN A 108 4.53 5.20 4.82
N GLY A 109 5.01 4.86 6.01
CA GLY A 109 4.21 4.95 7.24
C GLY A 109 3.74 6.36 7.58
N ASP A 110 4.34 7.40 6.99
CA ASP A 110 3.93 8.78 7.16
C ASP A 110 2.85 9.22 6.16
N ASP A 111 2.52 8.39 5.18
CA ASP A 111 1.49 8.68 4.19
C ASP A 111 0.14 8.11 4.63
N ILE A 112 -0.94 8.66 4.08
CA ILE A 112 -2.30 8.17 4.34
C ILE A 112 -2.77 7.15 3.29
N TYR A 113 -1.89 6.74 2.37
CA TYR A 113 -2.24 5.87 1.26
C TYR A 113 -1.12 4.88 0.94
N MET A 114 -1.50 3.82 0.22
CA MET A 114 -0.58 2.87 -0.41
C MET A 114 -0.65 3.05 -1.93
N THR A 115 0.51 3.04 -2.59
CA THR A 115 0.56 3.17 -4.05
C THR A 115 0.76 1.79 -4.68
N VAL A 116 0.05 1.53 -5.78
CA VAL A 116 0.10 0.29 -6.54
C VAL A 116 0.61 0.62 -7.94
N TYR A 117 1.83 0.20 -8.25
CA TYR A 117 2.46 0.46 -9.54
C TYR A 117 2.32 -0.74 -10.46
N ASN A 118 1.94 -0.46 -11.71
CA ASN A 118 1.83 -1.45 -12.78
C ASN A 118 0.86 -2.60 -12.50
N PRO A 119 -0.33 -2.35 -11.90
CA PRO A 119 -1.26 -3.43 -11.66
C PRO A 119 -1.88 -3.92 -12.98
N ASP A 120 -2.08 -5.24 -13.09
CA ASP A 120 -2.92 -5.79 -14.13
C ASP A 120 -4.39 -5.79 -13.66
N GLU A 121 -5.30 -6.11 -14.59
CA GLU A 121 -6.73 -6.11 -14.28
C GLU A 121 -7.09 -7.12 -13.19
N ALA A 122 -6.46 -8.29 -13.19
CA ALA A 122 -6.73 -9.30 -12.18
C ALA A 122 -6.35 -8.81 -10.78
N LEU A 123 -5.20 -8.13 -10.66
CA LEU A 123 -4.78 -7.57 -9.38
C LEU A 123 -5.72 -6.46 -8.92
N LEU A 124 -6.17 -5.58 -9.82
CA LEU A 124 -7.12 -4.53 -9.48
C LEU A 124 -8.45 -5.11 -9.00
N GLN A 125 -8.94 -6.16 -9.66
CA GLN A 125 -10.18 -6.83 -9.25
C GLN A 125 -10.07 -7.48 -7.88
N LEU A 126 -8.90 -7.95 -7.51
CA LEU A 126 -8.63 -8.51 -6.18
C LEU A 126 -8.47 -7.41 -5.13
N LEU A 127 -7.68 -6.38 -5.42
CA LEU A 127 -7.40 -5.31 -4.46
C LEU A 127 -8.64 -4.48 -4.10
N ARG A 128 -9.57 -4.29 -5.03
CA ARG A 128 -10.75 -3.48 -4.77
C ARG A 128 -11.59 -3.98 -3.58
N PRO A 129 -12.02 -5.25 -3.54
CA PRO A 129 -12.76 -5.74 -2.37
C PRO A 129 -11.89 -5.84 -1.12
N LEU A 130 -10.59 -6.09 -1.26
CA LEU A 130 -9.70 -6.13 -0.10
C LEU A 130 -9.57 -4.75 0.55
N ALA A 131 -9.40 -3.70 -0.24
CA ALA A 131 -9.40 -2.33 0.27
C ALA A 131 -10.72 -1.99 0.95
N ALA A 132 -11.84 -2.31 0.29
CA ALA A 132 -13.17 -2.07 0.84
C ALA A 132 -13.40 -2.79 2.17
N SER A 133 -12.85 -3.99 2.33
CA SER A 133 -12.97 -4.75 3.58
C SER A 133 -12.33 -4.06 4.77
N GLU A 134 -11.41 -3.14 4.53
CA GLU A 134 -10.73 -2.34 5.57
C GLU A 134 -11.22 -0.89 5.60
N GLY A 135 -12.30 -0.57 4.87
CA GLY A 135 -12.84 0.78 4.83
C GLY A 135 -12.02 1.76 3.98
N LEU A 136 -11.19 1.23 3.07
CA LEU A 136 -10.35 2.02 2.18
C LEU A 136 -10.85 1.90 0.73
N PHE A 137 -10.32 2.75 -0.13
CA PHE A 137 -10.76 2.86 -1.51
C PHE A 137 -9.58 2.71 -2.48
N LEU A 138 -9.79 1.93 -3.55
CA LEU A 138 -8.84 1.82 -4.66
C LEU A 138 -9.30 2.75 -5.78
N TRP A 139 -8.45 3.70 -6.18
CA TRP A 139 -8.78 4.62 -7.26
C TRP A 139 -7.53 5.05 -8.03
N LYS A 140 -7.73 5.56 -9.23
CA LYS A 140 -6.64 6.01 -10.11
C LYS A 140 -6.57 7.54 -10.10
N PRO A 141 -5.42 8.11 -9.67
CA PRO A 141 -5.23 9.57 -9.67
C PRO A 141 -5.24 10.17 -11.06
#